data_bf2e66bd80ffbbe6cf5f5e7684606c92
#
_entry.id   bf2e66bd80ffbbe6cf5f5e7684606c92
#
_cell.length_a   1.000
_cell.length_b   1.000
_cell.length_c   1.000
_cell.angle_alpha   90.00
_cell.angle_beta   90.00
_cell.angle_gamma   90.00
#
_symmetry.space_group_name_H-M   'P 1'
#
loop_
_entity.id
_entity.type
_entity.pdbx_description
1 polymer ?
#
loop_
_entity_poly.entity_id
_entity_poly.type
_entity_poly.pdbx_seq_one_letter_code
_entity_poly.pdbx_strand_id
1 'polypeptide(L)'
;MTKKVETKTYEIKAPQFETIKVKIVGDTPLIVHAWDAKAKREILEKEVFGKSVKKREAKDPIRDFAASMYWLTPMPEELDAESIGKEFENGARFGFPTTAIKQAAINAAYRLGWAKDKASLRPAFQIIADTHGYYGADLAINHNTQSIDIIPNTFKPYDMCEIISDPPVMREDMVKVMNGAADIRYRGEFQNWAMILTVQYNKNGQYSAKDILNIIQAGGYACGIGEWRTERDGVNGQFHIEAN
;
A
#
# COMPACT_ATOMS: atom_id res chain seq x y z
N MET A 1 35.01 39.98 38.11
CA MET A 1 35.53 39.18 36.97
C MET A 1 34.39 38.53 36.29
N THR A 2 33.92 39.09 35.17
CA THR A 2 32.82 38.55 34.38
C THR A 2 33.36 37.44 33.49
N LYS A 3 32.92 36.18 33.70
CA LYS A 3 33.27 35.06 32.82
C LYS A 3 32.71 35.32 31.43
N LYS A 4 33.57 35.46 30.42
CA LYS A 4 33.22 35.49 29.03
C LYS A 4 32.56 34.14 28.66
N VAL A 5 31.30 34.14 28.30
CA VAL A 5 30.62 32.98 27.76
C VAL A 5 31.12 32.77 26.32
N GLU A 6 31.91 31.74 26.10
CA GLU A 6 32.30 31.34 24.73
C GLU A 6 31.07 30.76 24.00
N THR A 7 30.60 31.48 22.99
CA THR A 7 29.55 31.02 22.11
C THR A 7 30.15 30.02 21.15
N LYS A 8 29.84 28.73 21.33
CA LYS A 8 30.21 27.68 20.36
C LYS A 8 29.29 27.77 19.17
N THR A 9 29.83 27.99 17.98
CA THR A 9 29.09 27.95 16.70
C THR A 9 29.18 26.54 16.16
N TYR A 10 28.02 25.95 15.82
CA TYR A 10 27.90 24.63 15.19
C TYR A 10 27.48 24.80 13.75
N GLU A 11 28.21 24.15 12.83
CA GLU A 11 27.79 24.06 11.42
C GLU A 11 26.82 22.88 11.26
N ILE A 12 25.60 23.18 10.84
CA ILE A 12 24.59 22.17 10.54
C ILE A 12 24.64 21.88 9.05
N LYS A 13 25.04 20.65 8.69
CA LYS A 13 24.99 20.18 7.29
C LYS A 13 23.54 19.83 6.94
N ALA A 14 22.90 20.67 6.13
CA ALA A 14 21.56 20.38 5.60
C ALA A 14 21.62 19.25 4.56
N PRO A 15 20.65 18.29 4.57
CA PRO A 15 20.56 17.29 3.52
C PRO A 15 20.21 17.96 2.18
N GLN A 16 20.78 17.44 1.09
CA GLN A 16 20.45 17.88 -0.27
C GLN A 16 19.58 16.84 -0.94
N PHE A 17 18.27 17.11 -0.99
CA PHE A 17 17.30 16.20 -1.60
C PHE A 17 17.22 16.43 -3.10
N GLU A 18 17.26 15.33 -3.84
CA GLU A 18 16.95 15.25 -5.27
C GLU A 18 15.78 14.28 -5.47
N THR A 19 15.11 14.43 -6.62
CA THR A 19 13.94 13.62 -6.98
C THR A 19 14.14 13.00 -8.36
N ILE A 20 13.82 11.71 -8.48
CA ILE A 20 13.84 10.97 -9.74
C ILE A 20 12.42 10.44 -9.98
N LYS A 21 11.93 10.57 -11.21
CA LYS A 21 10.73 9.85 -11.66
C LYS A 21 11.13 8.58 -12.40
N VAL A 22 10.53 7.47 -12.05
CA VAL A 22 10.80 6.17 -12.66
C VAL A 22 9.48 5.42 -12.85
N LYS A 23 9.31 4.81 -14.02
CA LYS A 23 8.17 3.94 -14.31
C LYS A 23 8.55 2.50 -13.97
N ILE A 24 7.72 1.84 -13.17
CA ILE A 24 7.77 0.39 -12.98
C ILE A 24 6.64 -0.26 -13.78
N VAL A 25 6.92 -1.41 -14.35
CA VAL A 25 5.97 -2.21 -15.15
C VAL A 25 5.88 -3.59 -14.55
N GLY A 26 4.65 -4.09 -14.40
CA GLY A 26 4.40 -5.41 -13.86
C GLY A 26 4.80 -6.53 -14.82
N ASP A 27 5.56 -7.49 -14.31
CA ASP A 27 5.92 -8.71 -15.02
C ASP A 27 4.89 -9.82 -14.78
N THR A 28 4.16 -9.73 -13.68
CA THR A 28 3.08 -10.64 -13.27
C THR A 28 1.93 -9.85 -12.68
N PRO A 29 0.69 -10.41 -12.66
CA PRO A 29 -0.48 -9.71 -12.13
C PRO A 29 -0.27 -9.16 -10.71
N LEU A 30 -0.83 -7.99 -10.43
CA LEU A 30 -0.85 -7.40 -9.09
C LEU A 30 -2.18 -7.71 -8.41
N ILE A 31 -2.13 -8.42 -7.30
CA ILE A 31 -3.30 -8.72 -6.47
C ILE A 31 -3.30 -7.77 -5.28
N VAL A 32 -4.34 -6.99 -5.13
CA VAL A 32 -4.47 -6.00 -4.05
C VAL A 32 -5.42 -6.50 -2.96
N HIS A 33 -5.16 -6.06 -1.73
CA HIS A 33 -5.99 -6.38 -0.58
C HIS A 33 -5.99 -5.22 0.42
N ALA A 34 -6.82 -4.22 0.16
CA ALA A 34 -7.07 -3.14 1.10
C ALA A 34 -7.76 -3.68 2.36
N TRP A 35 -7.53 -3.03 3.48
CA TRP A 35 -8.15 -3.44 4.73
C TRP A 35 -9.57 -2.92 4.81
N ASP A 36 -10.55 -3.83 4.76
CA ASP A 36 -11.98 -3.52 4.79
C ASP A 36 -12.39 -2.79 6.07
N ALA A 37 -13.25 -1.78 5.93
CA ALA A 37 -13.83 -1.01 7.02
C ALA A 37 -14.65 -1.89 7.99
N LYS A 38 -15.33 -2.92 7.47
CA LYS A 38 -16.08 -3.89 8.28
C LYS A 38 -15.16 -4.65 9.23
N ALA A 39 -14.03 -5.14 8.73
CA ALA A 39 -13.05 -5.84 9.55
C ALA A 39 -12.46 -4.92 10.64
N LYS A 40 -12.18 -3.66 10.28
CA LYS A 40 -11.73 -2.64 11.25
C LYS A 40 -12.79 -2.38 12.33
N ARG A 41 -14.06 -2.26 11.93
CA ARG A 41 -15.18 -2.07 12.86
C ARG A 41 -15.27 -3.23 13.85
N GLU A 42 -15.22 -4.47 13.38
CA GLU A 42 -15.30 -5.67 14.24
C GLU A 42 -14.17 -5.71 15.29
N ILE A 43 -12.95 -5.33 14.87
CA ILE A 43 -11.79 -5.24 15.78
C ILE A 43 -12.04 -4.17 16.85
N LEU A 44 -12.47 -2.96 16.44
CA LEU A 44 -12.72 -1.86 17.36
C LEU A 44 -13.90 -2.12 18.29
N GLU A 45 -14.98 -2.74 17.82
CA GLU A 45 -16.11 -3.15 18.68
C GLU A 45 -15.68 -4.10 19.80
N LYS A 46 -14.75 -5.00 19.47
CA LYS A 46 -14.16 -5.91 20.49
C LYS A 46 -13.25 -5.16 21.46
N GLU A 47 -12.40 -4.26 20.96
CA GLU A 47 -11.43 -3.54 21.79
C GLU A 47 -12.09 -2.46 22.67
N VAL A 48 -13.06 -1.72 22.12
CA VAL A 48 -13.68 -0.57 22.79
C VAL A 48 -14.85 -1.01 23.70
N PHE A 49 -15.67 -1.95 23.23
CA PHE A 49 -16.90 -2.34 23.93
C PHE A 49 -16.87 -3.75 24.50
N GLY A 50 -15.79 -4.52 24.32
CA GLY A 50 -15.68 -5.90 24.79
C GLY A 50 -16.68 -6.86 24.12
N LYS A 51 -17.28 -6.47 22.99
CA LYS A 51 -18.28 -7.27 22.30
C LYS A 51 -17.63 -8.51 21.68
N SER A 52 -18.20 -9.69 21.94
CA SER A 52 -17.85 -10.88 21.17
C SER A 52 -18.33 -10.73 19.72
N VAL A 53 -17.53 -11.23 18.77
CA VAL A 53 -17.90 -11.23 17.35
C VAL A 53 -19.25 -11.92 17.19
N LYS A 54 -20.25 -11.18 16.71
CA LYS A 54 -21.57 -11.74 16.35
C LYS A 54 -21.39 -12.78 15.25
N LYS A 55 -22.42 -13.64 15.07
CA LYS A 55 -22.49 -14.62 14.01
C LYS A 55 -21.98 -14.02 12.69
N ARG A 56 -21.01 -14.71 12.06
CA ARG A 56 -20.39 -14.27 10.82
C ARG A 56 -21.48 -14.02 9.77
N GLU A 57 -21.53 -12.83 9.22
CA GLU A 57 -22.44 -12.53 8.10
C GLU A 57 -22.05 -13.34 6.86
N ALA A 58 -23.04 -13.62 5.99
CA ALA A 58 -22.77 -14.25 4.71
C ALA A 58 -21.76 -13.42 3.90
N LYS A 59 -20.87 -14.07 3.19
CA LYS A 59 -19.96 -13.41 2.29
C LYS A 59 -20.69 -12.88 1.07
N ASP A 60 -20.32 -11.67 0.68
CA ASP A 60 -20.73 -11.04 -0.55
C ASP A 60 -19.49 -10.88 -1.45
N PRO A 61 -19.37 -11.70 -2.50
CA PRO A 61 -18.21 -11.70 -3.39
C PRO A 61 -17.93 -10.34 -4.04
N ILE A 62 -18.97 -9.67 -4.50
CA ILE A 62 -18.85 -8.39 -5.21
C ILE A 62 -18.43 -7.28 -4.26
N ARG A 63 -19.03 -7.24 -3.09
CA ARG A 63 -18.67 -6.29 -2.04
C ARG A 63 -17.23 -6.51 -1.55
N ASP A 64 -16.86 -7.77 -1.28
CA ASP A 64 -15.50 -8.11 -0.81
C ASP A 64 -14.46 -7.73 -1.89
N PHE A 65 -14.78 -7.98 -3.17
CA PHE A 65 -13.96 -7.55 -4.31
C PHE A 65 -13.77 -6.03 -4.33
N ALA A 66 -14.85 -5.25 -4.30
CA ALA A 66 -14.81 -3.79 -4.30
C ALA A 66 -14.01 -3.25 -3.10
N ALA A 67 -14.25 -3.80 -1.90
CA ALA A 67 -13.58 -3.38 -0.67
C ALA A 67 -12.09 -3.77 -0.62
N SER A 68 -11.65 -4.71 -1.46
CA SER A 68 -10.25 -5.13 -1.54
C SER A 68 -9.34 -4.15 -2.27
N MET A 69 -9.90 -3.19 -2.99
CA MET A 69 -9.17 -2.23 -3.82
C MET A 69 -8.95 -0.90 -3.12
N TYR A 70 -7.87 -0.20 -3.50
CA TYR A 70 -7.55 1.15 -3.04
C TYR A 70 -8.09 2.16 -4.05
N TRP A 71 -9.34 2.57 -3.90
CA TRP A 71 -10.01 3.50 -4.79
C TRP A 71 -9.39 4.91 -4.67
N LEU A 72 -8.97 5.49 -5.77
CA LEU A 72 -8.58 6.90 -5.87
C LEU A 72 -9.77 7.80 -6.21
N THR A 73 -10.77 7.26 -6.88
CA THR A 73 -12.10 7.85 -7.07
C THR A 73 -13.06 7.35 -5.99
N PRO A 74 -14.18 8.02 -5.74
CA PRO A 74 -15.19 7.52 -4.82
C PRO A 74 -15.67 6.11 -5.22
N MET A 75 -15.79 5.24 -4.24
CA MET A 75 -16.40 3.92 -4.42
C MET A 75 -17.92 4.08 -4.53
N PRO A 76 -18.63 3.31 -5.38
CA PRO A 76 -20.09 3.40 -5.48
C PRO A 76 -20.77 3.11 -4.14
N GLU A 77 -21.93 3.74 -3.90
CA GLU A 77 -22.70 3.52 -2.66
C GLU A 77 -23.28 2.10 -2.62
N GLU A 78 -23.78 1.61 -3.75
CA GLU A 78 -24.24 0.24 -3.91
C GLU A 78 -23.12 -0.62 -4.48
N LEU A 79 -22.76 -1.68 -3.76
CA LEU A 79 -21.66 -2.58 -4.14
C LEU A 79 -22.20 -3.82 -4.83
N ASP A 80 -22.88 -3.62 -5.96
CA ASP A 80 -23.30 -4.67 -6.87
C ASP A 80 -22.51 -4.64 -8.19
N ALA A 81 -22.67 -5.67 -9.01
CA ALA A 81 -21.92 -5.82 -10.24
C ALA A 81 -22.20 -4.71 -11.26
N GLU A 82 -23.44 -4.21 -11.32
CA GLU A 82 -23.84 -3.15 -12.26
C GLU A 82 -23.22 -1.80 -11.86
N SER A 83 -23.31 -1.43 -10.59
CA SER A 83 -22.77 -0.16 -10.07
C SER A 83 -21.24 -0.12 -10.19
N ILE A 84 -20.55 -1.22 -9.86
CA ILE A 84 -19.09 -1.33 -10.01
C ILE A 84 -18.70 -1.28 -11.49
N GLY A 85 -19.43 -1.97 -12.37
CA GLY A 85 -19.20 -1.95 -13.81
C GLY A 85 -19.32 -0.53 -14.38
N LYS A 86 -20.34 0.22 -13.98
CA LYS A 86 -20.50 1.64 -14.37
C LYS A 86 -19.33 2.51 -13.93
N GLU A 87 -18.82 2.31 -12.70
CA GLU A 87 -17.65 3.07 -12.23
C GLU A 87 -16.40 2.73 -13.05
N PHE A 88 -16.21 1.47 -13.45
CA PHE A 88 -15.10 1.08 -14.33
C PHE A 88 -15.24 1.73 -15.72
N GLU A 89 -16.43 1.79 -16.30
CA GLU A 89 -16.71 2.49 -17.56
C GLU A 89 -16.50 4.00 -17.42
N ASN A 90 -16.80 4.59 -16.25
CA ASN A 90 -16.59 6.00 -15.94
C ASN A 90 -15.11 6.35 -15.64
N GLY A 91 -14.21 5.37 -15.72
CA GLY A 91 -12.79 5.59 -15.51
C GLY A 91 -12.39 5.61 -14.02
N ALA A 92 -12.92 4.70 -13.23
CA ALA A 92 -12.47 4.49 -11.85
C ALA A 92 -10.96 4.31 -11.79
N ARG A 93 -10.32 4.96 -10.80
CA ARG A 93 -8.87 4.94 -10.61
C ARG A 93 -8.52 4.25 -9.32
N PHE A 94 -7.39 3.55 -9.34
CA PHE A 94 -6.91 2.75 -8.21
C PHE A 94 -5.47 3.08 -7.88
N GLY A 95 -5.10 2.90 -6.62
CA GLY A 95 -3.75 3.13 -6.14
C GLY A 95 -3.14 1.92 -5.46
N PHE A 96 -1.85 2.04 -5.14
CA PHE A 96 -1.13 1.08 -4.32
C PHE A 96 -0.21 1.81 -3.34
N PRO A 97 -0.11 1.36 -2.06
CA PRO A 97 0.68 2.06 -1.05
C PRO A 97 2.17 2.16 -1.39
N THR A 98 2.72 3.37 -1.43
CA THR A 98 4.16 3.61 -1.68
C THR A 98 5.04 2.93 -0.65
N THR A 99 4.56 2.84 0.58
CA THR A 99 5.26 2.16 1.68
C THR A 99 5.49 0.67 1.40
N ALA A 100 4.58 0.00 0.71
CA ALA A 100 4.72 -1.41 0.35
C ALA A 100 5.82 -1.60 -0.71
N ILE A 101 5.89 -0.70 -1.71
CA ILE A 101 6.95 -0.73 -2.73
C ILE A 101 8.31 -0.46 -2.09
N LYS A 102 8.40 0.56 -1.23
CA LYS A 102 9.62 0.85 -0.47
C LYS A 102 10.06 -0.32 0.39
N GLN A 103 9.11 -0.98 1.06
CA GLN A 103 9.40 -2.14 1.91
C GLN A 103 9.92 -3.33 1.10
N ALA A 104 9.35 -3.60 -0.08
CA ALA A 104 9.85 -4.64 -0.99
C ALA A 104 11.29 -4.37 -1.41
N ALA A 105 11.60 -3.14 -1.80
CA ALA A 105 12.95 -2.70 -2.16
C ALA A 105 13.96 -2.90 -1.02
N ILE A 106 13.64 -2.46 0.20
CA ILE A 106 14.49 -2.60 1.40
C ILE A 106 14.69 -4.08 1.75
N ASN A 107 13.63 -4.89 1.70
CA ASN A 107 13.71 -6.32 2.01
C ASN A 107 14.56 -7.07 0.99
N ALA A 108 14.41 -6.76 -0.29
CA ALA A 108 15.21 -7.37 -1.36
C ALA A 108 16.70 -7.05 -1.20
N ALA A 109 17.06 -5.77 -1.04
CA ALA A 109 18.46 -5.37 -0.87
C ALA A 109 19.11 -6.02 0.34
N TYR A 110 18.40 -6.15 1.46
CA TYR A 110 18.89 -6.84 2.64
C TYR A 110 19.09 -8.33 2.39
N ARG A 111 18.13 -9.03 1.77
CA ARG A 111 18.22 -10.47 1.49
C ARG A 111 19.30 -10.82 0.47
N LEU A 112 19.56 -9.92 -0.48
CA LEU A 112 20.61 -10.07 -1.49
C LEU A 112 22.00 -9.71 -0.95
N GLY A 113 22.11 -9.28 0.31
CA GLY A 113 23.38 -8.90 0.92
C GLY A 113 23.95 -7.56 0.43
N TRP A 114 23.12 -6.71 -0.20
CA TRP A 114 23.55 -5.40 -0.69
C TRP A 114 23.61 -4.34 0.41
N ALA A 115 23.01 -4.61 1.55
CA ALA A 115 23.09 -3.78 2.74
C ALA A 115 23.27 -4.64 3.99
N LYS A 116 24.07 -4.15 4.93
CA LYS A 116 24.36 -4.82 6.20
C LYS A 116 23.09 -4.98 7.06
N ASP A 117 22.21 -4.00 7.02
CA ASP A 117 20.97 -3.96 7.78
C ASP A 117 19.90 -3.14 7.07
N LYS A 118 18.64 -3.31 7.48
CA LYS A 118 17.51 -2.54 6.93
C LYS A 118 17.45 -1.12 7.46
N ALA A 119 18.08 -0.82 8.60
CA ALA A 119 18.02 0.50 9.24
C ALA A 119 18.75 1.55 8.41
N SER A 120 19.88 1.20 7.81
CA SER A 120 20.64 2.09 6.91
C SER A 120 19.89 2.41 5.59
N LEU A 121 19.05 1.49 5.11
CA LEU A 121 18.28 1.67 3.88
C LEU A 121 17.01 2.54 4.08
N ARG A 122 16.40 2.49 5.27
CA ARG A 122 15.15 3.22 5.55
C ARG A 122 15.23 4.73 5.29
N PRO A 123 16.29 5.45 5.72
CA PRO A 123 16.44 6.87 5.45
C PRO A 123 17.02 7.18 4.06
N ALA A 124 17.50 6.18 3.30
CA ALA A 124 18.22 6.39 2.05
C ALA A 124 17.36 7.04 0.98
N PHE A 125 16.09 6.68 0.91
CA PHE A 125 15.13 7.21 -0.05
C PHE A 125 13.70 7.18 0.48
N GLN A 126 12.83 7.99 -0.16
CA GLN A 126 11.38 7.97 0.03
C GLN A 126 10.72 7.78 -1.33
N ILE A 127 9.61 7.06 -1.37
CA ILE A 127 8.72 7.05 -2.52
C ILE A 127 7.58 7.99 -2.16
N ILE A 128 7.55 9.15 -2.83
CA ILE A 128 6.55 10.18 -2.59
C ILE A 128 5.35 9.87 -3.46
N ALA A 129 4.17 9.84 -2.86
CA ALA A 129 2.96 9.76 -3.62
C ALA A 129 2.59 11.12 -4.19
N ASP A 130 2.03 11.10 -5.37
CA ASP A 130 1.41 12.24 -6.03
C ASP A 130 -0.12 12.11 -6.09
N THR A 131 -0.66 11.02 -5.55
CA THR A 131 -2.08 10.74 -5.54
C THR A 131 -2.61 10.40 -4.15
N HIS A 132 -3.80 10.88 -3.87
CA HIS A 132 -4.58 10.60 -2.67
C HIS A 132 -5.93 10.04 -3.11
N GLY A 133 -6.62 9.30 -2.25
CA GLY A 133 -7.83 8.62 -2.67
C GLY A 133 -8.92 8.51 -1.61
N TYR A 134 -10.05 7.98 -2.05
CA TYR A 134 -11.26 7.78 -1.24
C TYR A 134 -11.36 6.37 -0.66
N TYR A 135 -10.29 5.60 -0.72
CA TYR A 135 -10.28 4.23 -0.23
C TYR A 135 -10.44 4.18 1.30
N GLY A 136 -11.37 3.42 1.71
CA GLY A 136 -11.67 3.20 3.10
C GLY A 136 -12.87 4.01 3.59
N ALA A 137 -13.12 3.87 4.86
CA ALA A 137 -14.17 4.54 5.57
C ALA A 137 -13.63 5.04 6.89
N ASP A 138 -14.19 6.11 7.41
CA ASP A 138 -14.02 6.49 8.80
C ASP A 138 -14.94 5.67 9.68
N LEU A 139 -14.55 5.52 10.93
CA LEU A 139 -15.30 4.79 11.93
C LEU A 139 -15.68 5.77 13.05
N ALA A 140 -16.96 6.07 13.18
CA ALA A 140 -17.49 6.91 14.23
C ALA A 140 -17.92 6.06 15.43
N ILE A 141 -17.29 6.27 16.58
CA ILE A 141 -17.59 5.54 17.83
C ILE A 141 -18.71 6.27 18.57
N ASN A 142 -19.82 5.56 18.77
CA ASN A 142 -20.95 6.04 19.57
C ASN A 142 -20.97 5.29 20.91
N HIS A 143 -20.52 5.94 21.97
CA HIS A 143 -20.47 5.38 23.31
C HIS A 143 -21.86 5.17 23.93
N ASN A 144 -22.87 5.98 23.53
CA ASN A 144 -24.22 5.87 24.09
C ASN A 144 -24.93 4.61 23.58
N THR A 145 -24.81 4.31 22.30
CA THR A 145 -25.41 3.13 21.66
C THR A 145 -24.46 1.94 21.67
N GLN A 146 -23.21 2.14 22.09
CA GLN A 146 -22.13 1.16 21.99
C GLN A 146 -22.02 0.58 20.59
N SER A 147 -22.07 1.44 19.57
CA SER A 147 -21.94 1.07 18.15
C SER A 147 -20.78 1.81 17.49
N ILE A 148 -20.33 1.26 16.39
CA ILE A 148 -19.36 1.91 15.50
C ILE A 148 -19.99 2.00 14.12
N ASP A 149 -20.19 3.22 13.66
CA ASP A 149 -20.78 3.50 12.35
C ASP A 149 -19.66 3.64 11.32
N ILE A 150 -19.88 3.07 10.13
CA ILE A 150 -18.97 3.20 8.99
C ILE A 150 -19.41 4.39 8.16
N ILE A 151 -18.52 5.37 7.97
CA ILE A 151 -18.71 6.52 7.08
C ILE A 151 -17.95 6.20 5.80
N PRO A 152 -18.63 5.82 4.71
CA PRO A 152 -17.96 5.43 3.46
C PRO A 152 -17.36 6.65 2.74
N ASN A 153 -16.50 6.39 1.77
CA ASN A 153 -15.90 7.40 0.89
C ASN A 153 -15.19 8.55 1.62
N THR A 154 -14.57 8.26 2.75
CA THR A 154 -13.77 9.24 3.45
C THR A 154 -12.45 9.43 2.73
N PHE A 155 -12.14 10.67 2.35
CA PHE A 155 -10.84 11.02 1.79
C PHE A 155 -9.73 10.74 2.80
N LYS A 156 -8.78 9.91 2.41
CA LYS A 156 -7.61 9.59 3.21
C LYS A 156 -6.36 10.09 2.49
N PRO A 157 -5.57 10.99 3.08
CA PRO A 157 -4.30 11.45 2.52
C PRO A 157 -3.21 10.39 2.74
N TYR A 158 -3.40 9.19 2.21
CA TYR A 158 -2.34 8.19 2.21
C TYR A 158 -1.46 8.36 0.99
N ASP A 159 -0.19 8.02 1.16
CA ASP A 159 0.79 8.04 0.10
C ASP A 159 0.60 6.84 -0.83
N MET A 160 -0.09 7.06 -1.94
CA MET A 160 -0.32 6.06 -2.97
C MET A 160 0.29 6.44 -4.30
N CYS A 161 0.74 5.43 -5.03
CA CYS A 161 0.98 5.51 -6.47
C CYS A 161 -0.26 5.04 -7.21
N GLU A 162 -0.63 5.73 -8.28
CA GLU A 162 -1.71 5.29 -9.17
C GLU A 162 -1.30 4.04 -9.93
N ILE A 163 -2.20 3.06 -9.98
CA ILE A 163 -2.07 1.88 -10.83
C ILE A 163 -2.58 2.25 -12.22
N ILE A 164 -1.69 2.28 -13.19
CA ILE A 164 -2.02 2.48 -14.61
C ILE A 164 -2.28 1.11 -15.20
N SER A 165 -3.54 0.79 -15.48
CA SER A 165 -3.97 -0.54 -15.97
C SER A 165 -5.36 -0.47 -16.59
N ASP A 166 -5.76 -1.56 -17.23
CA ASP A 166 -7.17 -1.86 -17.48
C ASP A 166 -7.91 -2.07 -16.14
N PRO A 167 -9.26 -2.01 -16.14
CA PRO A 167 -10.05 -2.31 -14.95
C PRO A 167 -9.66 -3.65 -14.32
N PRO A 168 -9.60 -3.75 -12.98
CA PRO A 168 -9.23 -4.98 -12.31
C PRO A 168 -10.31 -6.06 -12.49
N VAL A 169 -9.88 -7.32 -12.51
CA VAL A 169 -10.78 -8.47 -12.50
C VAL A 169 -10.92 -9.03 -11.09
N MET A 170 -12.08 -9.63 -10.81
CA MET A 170 -12.32 -10.28 -9.53
C MET A 170 -11.59 -11.63 -9.50
N ARG A 171 -10.71 -11.78 -8.53
CA ARG A 171 -10.01 -13.03 -8.23
C ARG A 171 -10.59 -13.67 -6.98
N GLU A 172 -10.83 -14.99 -7.05
CA GLU A 172 -11.21 -15.82 -5.91
C GLU A 172 -10.00 -16.64 -5.46
N ASP A 173 -9.65 -16.54 -4.18
CA ASP A 173 -8.58 -17.32 -3.56
C ASP A 173 -9.10 -18.09 -2.35
N MET A 174 -8.84 -19.40 -2.32
CA MET A 174 -9.00 -20.19 -1.11
C MET A 174 -7.75 -20.05 -0.25
N VAL A 175 -7.90 -19.54 0.97
CA VAL A 175 -6.80 -19.33 1.91
C VAL A 175 -7.04 -20.13 3.20
N LYS A 176 -5.95 -20.57 3.83
CA LYS A 176 -6.01 -21.12 5.20
C LYS A 176 -5.82 -19.98 6.19
N VAL A 177 -6.80 -19.80 7.08
CA VAL A 177 -6.69 -18.85 8.19
C VAL A 177 -6.10 -19.54 9.43
N MET A 178 -5.74 -18.73 10.44
CA MET A 178 -5.31 -19.25 11.74
C MET A 178 -6.33 -20.30 12.24
N ASN A 179 -5.85 -21.42 12.76
CA ASN A 179 -6.59 -22.62 13.15
C ASN A 179 -6.94 -23.60 12.01
N GLY A 180 -6.36 -23.43 10.80
CA GLY A 180 -6.51 -24.38 9.70
C GLY A 180 -7.85 -24.36 8.97
N ALA A 181 -8.77 -23.47 9.35
CA ALA A 181 -10.04 -23.30 8.63
C ALA A 181 -9.80 -22.71 7.23
N ALA A 182 -10.53 -23.22 6.24
CA ALA A 182 -10.53 -22.64 4.89
C ALA A 182 -11.39 -21.37 4.88
N ASP A 183 -10.91 -20.34 4.13
CA ASP A 183 -11.62 -19.11 3.87
C ASP A 183 -11.51 -18.76 2.39
N ILE A 184 -12.57 -18.21 1.79
CA ILE A 184 -12.54 -17.72 0.41
C ILE A 184 -12.39 -16.21 0.46
N ARG A 185 -11.49 -15.65 -0.35
CA ARG A 185 -11.27 -14.21 -0.46
C ARG A 185 -11.43 -13.76 -1.89
N TYR A 186 -12.17 -12.68 -2.06
CA TYR A 186 -12.39 -12.01 -3.34
C TYR A 186 -11.56 -10.74 -3.37
N ARG A 187 -10.70 -10.61 -4.40
CA ARG A 187 -9.70 -9.55 -4.49
C ARG A 187 -9.61 -8.96 -5.87
N GLY A 188 -9.20 -7.69 -5.94
CA GLY A 188 -8.86 -7.05 -7.21
C GLY A 188 -7.52 -7.57 -7.74
N GLU A 189 -7.53 -8.04 -9.01
CA GLU A 189 -6.33 -8.45 -9.75
C GLU A 189 -6.16 -7.56 -10.97
N PHE A 190 -5.03 -6.85 -11.04
CA PHE A 190 -4.62 -6.02 -12.17
C PHE A 190 -3.67 -6.84 -13.04
N GLN A 191 -4.12 -7.19 -14.25
CA GLN A 191 -3.39 -8.08 -15.17
C GLN A 191 -2.14 -7.42 -15.76
N ASN A 192 -2.34 -6.28 -16.43
CA ASN A 192 -1.27 -5.48 -17.03
C ASN A 192 -1.22 -4.15 -16.28
N TRP A 193 -0.17 -3.92 -15.52
CA TRP A 193 -0.10 -2.74 -14.68
C TRP A 193 1.25 -2.05 -14.74
N ALA A 194 1.23 -0.76 -14.50
CA ALA A 194 2.41 0.06 -14.32
C ALA A 194 2.15 1.12 -13.25
N MET A 195 3.21 1.72 -12.70
CA MET A 195 3.13 2.86 -11.79
C MET A 195 4.29 3.81 -12.07
N ILE A 196 4.05 5.11 -11.89
CA ILE A 196 5.10 6.13 -11.93
C ILE A 196 5.48 6.46 -10.49
N LEU A 197 6.73 6.16 -10.12
CA LEU A 197 7.25 6.43 -8.80
C LEU A 197 8.01 7.75 -8.80
N THR A 198 7.71 8.60 -7.82
CA THR A 198 8.51 9.78 -7.49
C THR A 198 9.43 9.43 -6.32
N VAL A 199 10.70 9.21 -6.59
CA VAL A 199 11.71 8.78 -5.61
C VAL A 199 12.54 9.97 -5.17
N GLN A 200 12.45 10.33 -3.90
CA GLN A 200 13.29 11.37 -3.28
C GLN A 200 14.44 10.72 -2.51
N TYR A 201 15.64 11.26 -2.65
CA TYR A 201 16.82 10.78 -1.95
C TYR A 201 17.77 11.93 -1.61
N ASN A 202 18.66 11.70 -0.65
CA ASN A 202 19.71 12.67 -0.31
C ASN A 202 20.93 12.44 -1.23
N LYS A 203 21.23 13.42 -2.09
CA LYS A 203 22.39 13.38 -3.02
C LYS A 203 23.72 13.08 -2.33
N ASN A 204 23.90 13.60 -1.13
CA ASN A 204 25.10 13.43 -0.32
C ASN A 204 24.99 12.24 0.66
N GLY A 205 24.00 11.37 0.45
CA GLY A 205 23.80 10.16 1.25
C GLY A 205 24.76 9.03 0.89
N GLN A 206 24.63 7.92 1.61
CA GLN A 206 25.45 6.73 1.41
C GLN A 206 25.16 6.04 0.07
N TYR A 207 23.93 6.13 -0.41
CA TYR A 207 23.44 5.46 -1.62
C TYR A 207 23.24 6.47 -2.75
N SER A 208 23.85 6.20 -3.90
CA SER A 208 23.63 7.01 -5.11
C SER A 208 22.25 6.77 -5.72
N ALA A 209 21.84 7.64 -6.64
CA ALA A 209 20.63 7.44 -7.45
C ALA A 209 20.59 6.06 -8.10
N LYS A 210 21.70 5.63 -8.69
CA LYS A 210 21.83 4.32 -9.34
C LYS A 210 21.65 3.16 -8.36
N ASP A 211 22.21 3.27 -7.16
CA ASP A 211 22.06 2.25 -6.13
C ASP A 211 20.60 2.11 -5.70
N ILE A 212 19.92 3.24 -5.53
CA ILE A 212 18.50 3.27 -5.13
C ILE A 212 17.62 2.66 -6.23
N LEU A 213 17.86 2.98 -7.50
CA LEU A 213 17.13 2.37 -8.61
C LEU A 213 17.37 0.85 -8.69
N ASN A 214 18.61 0.40 -8.50
CA ASN A 214 18.91 -1.04 -8.43
C ASN A 214 18.21 -1.73 -7.25
N ILE A 215 18.11 -1.07 -6.10
CA ILE A 215 17.39 -1.56 -4.92
C ILE A 215 15.88 -1.68 -5.21
N ILE A 216 15.29 -0.70 -5.89
CA ILE A 216 13.88 -0.74 -6.30
C ILE A 216 13.67 -1.87 -7.32
N GLN A 217 14.54 -1.99 -8.32
CA GLN A 217 14.52 -3.08 -9.30
C GLN A 217 14.59 -4.46 -8.62
N ALA A 218 15.47 -4.62 -7.64
CA ALA A 218 15.56 -5.85 -6.86
C ALA A 218 14.27 -6.13 -6.07
N GLY A 219 13.61 -5.10 -5.58
CA GLY A 219 12.30 -5.20 -4.93
C GLY A 219 11.27 -5.92 -5.81
N GLY A 220 11.30 -5.68 -7.12
CA GLY A 220 10.38 -6.27 -8.08
C GLY A 220 10.54 -7.78 -8.20
N TYR A 221 11.74 -8.26 -8.51
CA TYR A 221 11.94 -9.71 -8.77
C TYR A 221 12.15 -10.55 -7.50
N ALA A 222 12.78 -9.99 -6.45
CA ALA A 222 13.13 -10.77 -5.26
C ALA A 222 12.04 -10.78 -4.18
N CYS A 223 11.19 -9.76 -4.14
CA CYS A 223 10.11 -9.67 -3.16
C CYS A 223 8.72 -9.59 -3.79
N GLY A 224 8.56 -8.77 -4.83
CA GLY A 224 7.24 -8.44 -5.37
C GLY A 224 6.41 -7.59 -4.42
N ILE A 225 5.23 -7.17 -4.88
CA ILE A 225 4.24 -6.38 -4.10
C ILE A 225 2.85 -7.02 -4.17
N GLY A 226 1.97 -6.65 -3.26
CA GLY A 226 0.63 -7.21 -3.18
C GLY A 226 0.56 -8.58 -2.53
N GLU A 227 -0.53 -9.30 -2.83
CA GLU A 227 -0.78 -10.65 -2.31
C GLU A 227 -0.13 -11.71 -3.21
N TRP A 228 0.13 -12.88 -2.65
CA TRP A 228 0.79 -14.00 -3.36
C TRP A 228 2.10 -13.60 -4.06
N ARG A 229 2.81 -12.60 -3.48
CA ARG A 229 4.09 -12.12 -4.00
C ARG A 229 5.22 -13.12 -3.73
N THR A 230 6.31 -12.99 -4.45
CA THR A 230 7.51 -13.84 -4.35
C THR A 230 8.03 -13.96 -2.90
N GLU A 231 8.00 -12.87 -2.12
CA GLU A 231 8.41 -12.89 -0.72
C GLU A 231 7.56 -13.83 0.17
N ARG A 232 6.38 -14.23 -0.30
CA ARG A 232 5.41 -15.09 0.37
C ARG A 232 5.14 -16.37 -0.41
N ASP A 233 6.16 -16.90 -1.08
CA ASP A 233 6.12 -18.14 -1.87
C ASP A 233 5.12 -18.10 -3.03
N GLY A 234 4.71 -16.92 -3.46
CA GLY A 234 3.87 -16.69 -4.63
C GLY A 234 4.68 -16.27 -5.85
N VAL A 235 3.95 -15.93 -6.93
CA VAL A 235 4.53 -15.53 -8.22
C VAL A 235 4.01 -14.19 -8.72
N ASN A 236 3.13 -13.52 -7.96
CA ASN A 236 2.45 -12.30 -8.36
C ASN A 236 3.19 -11.04 -7.90
N GLY A 237 2.83 -9.90 -8.50
CA GLY A 237 3.33 -8.60 -8.12
C GLY A 237 4.81 -8.37 -8.40
N GLN A 238 5.41 -9.17 -9.29
CA GLN A 238 6.76 -8.91 -9.80
C GLN A 238 6.72 -7.75 -10.79
N PHE A 239 7.81 -6.97 -10.79
CA PHE A 239 7.95 -5.81 -11.68
C PHE A 239 9.40 -5.52 -12.00
N HIS A 240 9.60 -4.75 -13.07
CA HIS A 240 10.89 -4.16 -13.43
C HIS A 240 10.76 -2.65 -13.63
N ILE A 241 11.90 -1.97 -13.60
CA ILE A 241 11.99 -0.57 -14.00
C ILE A 241 12.07 -0.52 -15.53
N GLU A 242 11.14 0.22 -16.16
CA GLU A 242 11.17 0.44 -17.61
C GLU A 242 12.45 1.22 -17.97
N ALA A 243 13.24 0.65 -18.87
CA ALA A 243 14.42 1.34 -19.40
C ALA A 243 13.96 2.45 -20.36
N ASN A 244 14.47 3.66 -20.18
CA ASN A 244 14.30 4.77 -21.13
C ASN A 244 15.21 4.57 -22.35
#